data_bdf346471099dac3ca75e3489b3277ac
#
_entry.id   bdf346471099dac3ca75e3489b3277ac
#
_cell.length_a   1.000
_cell.length_b   1.000
_cell.length_c   1.000
_cell.angle_alpha   90.00
_cell.angle_beta   90.00
_cell.angle_gamma   90.00
#
_symmetry.space_group_name_H-M   'P 1'
#
loop_
_entity.id
_entity.type
_entity.pdbx_description
1 polymer ?
#
loop_
_entity_poly.entity_id
_entity_poly.type
_entity_poly.pdbx_seq_one_letter_code
_entity_poly.pdbx_strand_id
1 'polypeptide(L)'
;MSVNLLLGLQWGDEGKGKIVDVLTQSYDIIARFQGGPNAGHTLEFEGVKHVLHTIPSGIFHPKAINLIGNGVVIDPVIFKKELENLTPYNIDFTSKLLISKKAHLILPTHRLLDAASEASKGKAKIGSTLKGIGPTYMDKTGRNGMRVGDIFTKTWKKRYNTLVKKHLRMLEYHDSCLLYTSDAADDSPSV
;
A
#
# COMPACT_ATOMS: atom_id res chain seq x y z
N MET A 1 24.49 -10.71 -14.07
CA MET A 1 23.21 -10.16 -13.59
C MET A 1 23.50 -8.78 -13.06
N SER A 2 22.89 -7.73 -13.59
CA SER A 2 23.05 -6.34 -13.13
C SER A 2 21.79 -5.92 -12.36
N VAL A 3 21.97 -5.15 -11.29
CA VAL A 3 20.87 -4.58 -10.51
C VAL A 3 21.03 -3.07 -10.58
N ASN A 4 20.01 -2.40 -11.10
CA ASN A 4 19.95 -0.95 -11.16
C ASN A 4 18.91 -0.42 -10.17
N LEU A 5 19.24 0.65 -9.47
CA LEU A 5 18.38 1.27 -8.47
C LEU A 5 17.94 2.66 -8.97
N LEU A 6 16.62 2.85 -9.09
CA LEU A 6 16.02 4.14 -9.40
C LEU A 6 15.49 4.77 -8.11
N LEU A 7 16.01 5.95 -7.79
CA LEU A 7 15.60 6.74 -6.62
C LEU A 7 15.05 8.09 -7.05
N GLY A 8 14.07 8.59 -6.31
CA GLY A 8 13.68 9.99 -6.33
C GLY A 8 14.41 10.73 -5.21
N LEU A 9 14.90 11.93 -5.48
CA LEU A 9 15.72 12.70 -4.54
C LEU A 9 14.99 13.95 -4.01
N GLN A 10 13.69 14.08 -4.25
CA GLN A 10 12.89 15.23 -3.82
C GLN A 10 11.58 14.80 -3.14
N TRP A 11 10.45 15.26 -3.63
CA TRP A 11 9.15 15.19 -2.95
C TRP A 11 8.35 13.89 -3.17
N GLY A 12 8.82 13.00 -4.03
CA GLY A 12 8.16 11.71 -4.29
C GLY A 12 7.24 11.69 -5.53
N ASP A 13 7.05 12.80 -6.18
CA ASP A 13 6.21 12.99 -7.38
C ASP A 13 7.03 13.24 -8.68
N GLU A 14 8.31 12.88 -8.66
CA GLU A 14 9.27 13.11 -9.75
C GLU A 14 8.98 12.31 -11.04
N GLY A 15 7.91 11.50 -11.04
CA GLY A 15 7.54 10.69 -12.20
C GLY A 15 8.32 9.39 -12.34
N LYS A 16 8.87 8.85 -11.23
CA LYS A 16 9.60 7.56 -11.22
C LYS A 16 8.89 6.44 -11.96
N GLY A 17 7.56 6.33 -11.82
CA GLY A 17 6.77 5.30 -12.50
C GLY A 17 6.91 5.33 -14.02
N LYS A 18 6.94 6.52 -14.63
CA LYS A 18 7.13 6.70 -16.08
C LYS A 18 8.54 6.27 -16.52
N ILE A 19 9.55 6.64 -15.74
CA ILE A 19 10.93 6.23 -16.03
C ILE A 19 11.09 4.71 -15.91
N VAL A 20 10.51 4.09 -14.88
CA VAL A 20 10.51 2.63 -14.72
C VAL A 20 9.84 1.96 -15.92
N ASP A 21 8.71 2.48 -16.37
CA ASP A 21 7.98 1.95 -17.52
C ASP A 21 8.86 1.93 -18.80
N VAL A 22 9.49 3.04 -19.11
CA VAL A 22 10.41 3.15 -20.26
C VAL A 22 11.59 2.17 -20.12
N LEU A 23 12.17 2.06 -18.93
CA LEU A 23 13.32 1.20 -18.70
C LEU A 23 12.96 -0.29 -18.65
N THR A 24 11.71 -0.63 -18.39
CA THR A 24 11.25 -2.04 -18.23
C THR A 24 11.64 -2.94 -19.41
N GLN A 25 11.69 -2.40 -20.62
CA GLN A 25 12.06 -3.17 -21.83
C GLN A 25 13.47 -3.78 -21.74
N SER A 26 14.34 -3.21 -20.90
CA SER A 26 15.73 -3.63 -20.72
C SER A 26 15.95 -4.54 -19.50
N TYR A 27 14.88 -4.92 -18.78
CA TYR A 27 15.00 -5.67 -17.54
C TYR A 27 14.02 -6.84 -17.49
N ASP A 28 14.48 -7.96 -16.91
CA ASP A 28 13.65 -9.15 -16.70
C ASP A 28 12.74 -9.00 -15.45
N ILE A 29 13.17 -8.23 -14.46
CA ILE A 29 12.48 -8.09 -13.19
C ILE A 29 12.37 -6.62 -12.81
N ILE A 30 11.15 -6.17 -12.55
CA ILE A 30 10.85 -4.84 -12.02
C ILE A 30 10.41 -4.97 -10.57
N ALA A 31 11.22 -4.44 -9.66
CA ALA A 31 10.97 -4.55 -8.23
C ALA A 31 10.63 -3.20 -7.59
N ARG A 32 9.50 -3.15 -6.89
CA ARG A 32 9.21 -2.06 -5.97
C ARG A 32 9.66 -2.46 -4.57
N PHE A 33 10.65 -1.77 -4.03
CA PHE A 33 11.28 -2.21 -2.78
C PHE A 33 10.74 -1.51 -1.53
N GLN A 34 10.07 -0.34 -1.64
CA GLN A 34 9.48 0.37 -0.52
C GLN A 34 8.29 1.26 -0.94
N GLY A 35 7.68 1.94 0.04
CA GLY A 35 6.51 2.81 -0.16
C GLY A 35 5.20 2.05 -0.02
N GLY A 36 4.11 2.69 -0.38
CA GLY A 36 2.75 2.16 -0.27
C GLY A 36 1.81 2.82 -1.28
N PRO A 37 0.50 2.69 -1.11
CA PRO A 37 -0.48 3.24 -2.04
C PRO A 37 -0.77 4.74 -1.83
N ASN A 38 0.17 5.49 -1.23
CA ASN A 38 -0.01 6.92 -0.94
C ASN A 38 -0.10 7.80 -2.20
N ALA A 39 0.64 7.48 -3.25
CA ALA A 39 0.57 8.16 -4.53
C ALA A 39 0.29 7.15 -5.65
N GLY A 40 -0.47 7.59 -6.65
CA GLY A 40 -0.63 6.87 -7.91
C GLY A 40 0.40 7.34 -8.93
N HIS A 41 0.81 6.45 -9.82
CA HIS A 41 1.56 6.81 -11.02
C HIS A 41 0.73 6.44 -12.24
N THR A 42 0.55 7.42 -13.12
CA THR A 42 -0.24 7.23 -14.33
C THR A 42 0.68 6.76 -15.46
N LEU A 43 0.31 5.66 -16.07
CA LEU A 43 0.86 5.17 -17.32
C LEU A 43 -0.11 5.51 -18.44
N GLU A 44 0.42 5.86 -19.58
CA GLU A 44 -0.38 6.16 -20.77
C GLU A 44 0.21 5.37 -21.94
N PHE A 45 -0.59 4.46 -22.48
CA PHE A 45 -0.23 3.65 -23.63
C PHE A 45 -1.47 3.41 -24.49
N GLU A 46 -1.30 3.44 -25.80
CA GLU A 46 -2.38 3.24 -26.79
C GLU A 46 -3.62 4.12 -26.53
N GLY A 47 -3.41 5.36 -26.01
CA GLY A 47 -4.50 6.29 -25.71
C GLY A 47 -5.27 5.99 -24.41
N VAL A 48 -4.87 4.97 -23.66
CA VAL A 48 -5.48 4.60 -22.38
C VAL A 48 -4.62 5.09 -21.23
N LYS A 49 -5.25 5.75 -20.23
CA LYS A 49 -4.63 6.15 -18.98
C LYS A 49 -4.94 5.13 -17.89
N HIS A 50 -3.90 4.56 -17.32
CA HIS A 50 -4.02 3.63 -16.21
C HIS A 50 -3.25 4.13 -15.00
N VAL A 51 -3.86 4.07 -13.82
CA VAL A 51 -3.23 4.52 -12.57
C VAL A 51 -2.88 3.30 -11.73
N LEU A 52 -1.58 3.13 -11.48
CA LEU A 52 -1.06 2.13 -10.54
C LEU A 52 -0.67 2.78 -9.23
N HIS A 53 -0.90 2.10 -8.11
CA HIS A 53 -0.54 2.57 -6.78
C HIS A 53 0.57 1.72 -6.14
N THR A 54 0.37 0.41 -6.10
CA THR A 54 1.26 -0.54 -5.43
C THR A 54 1.98 -1.43 -6.42
N ILE A 55 1.30 -1.81 -7.50
CA ILE A 55 1.82 -2.69 -8.54
C ILE A 55 2.93 -1.96 -9.32
N PRO A 56 4.07 -2.62 -9.59
CA PRO A 56 5.13 -2.05 -10.41
C PRO A 56 4.69 -1.76 -11.85
N SER A 57 5.26 -0.71 -12.47
CA SER A 57 4.90 -0.26 -13.82
C SER A 57 5.16 -1.33 -14.90
N GLY A 58 6.06 -2.27 -14.64
CA GLY A 58 6.37 -3.34 -15.58
C GLY A 58 5.24 -4.36 -15.83
N ILE A 59 4.10 -4.24 -15.13
CA ILE A 59 3.01 -5.23 -15.20
C ILE A 59 2.43 -5.35 -16.63
N PHE A 60 2.46 -4.27 -17.41
CA PHE A 60 1.97 -4.24 -18.78
C PHE A 60 2.96 -4.86 -19.80
N HIS A 61 4.23 -5.05 -19.41
CA HIS A 61 5.24 -5.62 -20.29
C HIS A 61 5.18 -7.15 -20.28
N PRO A 62 5.09 -7.80 -21.47
CA PRO A 62 4.83 -9.24 -21.57
C PRO A 62 5.87 -10.12 -20.88
N LYS A 63 7.13 -9.71 -20.87
CA LYS A 63 8.27 -10.51 -20.37
C LYS A 63 8.68 -10.17 -18.94
N ALA A 64 8.26 -9.03 -18.41
CA ALA A 64 8.72 -8.56 -17.11
C ALA A 64 8.02 -9.27 -15.95
N ILE A 65 8.79 -9.78 -15.00
CA ILE A 65 8.32 -10.20 -13.69
C ILE A 65 8.27 -8.99 -12.78
N ASN A 66 7.17 -8.80 -12.09
CA ASN A 66 6.96 -7.69 -11.18
C ASN A 66 7.02 -8.16 -9.73
N LEU A 67 7.86 -7.52 -8.93
CA LEU A 67 8.08 -7.91 -7.54
C LEU A 67 7.69 -6.78 -6.58
N ILE A 68 6.78 -7.07 -5.67
CA ILE A 68 6.51 -6.23 -4.50
C ILE A 68 7.36 -6.72 -3.35
N GLY A 69 8.38 -5.92 -3.00
CA GLY A 69 9.39 -6.27 -2.00
C GLY A 69 8.90 -6.13 -0.55
N ASN A 70 9.73 -6.58 0.37
CA ASN A 70 9.44 -6.59 1.81
C ASN A 70 9.38 -5.20 2.46
N GLY A 71 9.93 -4.19 1.81
CA GLY A 71 9.86 -2.79 2.26
C GLY A 71 8.51 -2.12 1.97
N VAL A 72 7.71 -2.67 1.06
CA VAL A 72 6.40 -2.13 0.69
C VAL A 72 5.37 -2.39 1.79
N VAL A 73 4.45 -1.43 1.95
CA VAL A 73 3.23 -1.59 2.75
C VAL A 73 2.03 -1.63 1.83
N ILE A 74 1.17 -2.65 2.00
CA ILE A 74 0.09 -2.98 1.08
C ILE A 74 -1.25 -2.77 1.78
N ASP A 75 -2.11 -1.95 1.18
CA ASP A 75 -3.51 -1.88 1.54
C ASP A 75 -4.28 -2.94 0.73
N PRO A 76 -4.86 -3.96 1.39
CA PRO A 76 -5.51 -5.05 0.67
C PRO A 76 -6.70 -4.61 -0.18
N VAL A 77 -7.44 -3.59 0.27
CA VAL A 77 -8.63 -3.08 -0.43
C VAL A 77 -8.21 -2.32 -1.70
N ILE A 78 -7.23 -1.41 -1.56
CA ILE A 78 -6.69 -0.67 -2.71
C ILE A 78 -6.04 -1.64 -3.69
N PHE A 79 -5.27 -2.60 -3.18
CA PHE A 79 -4.57 -3.57 -4.01
C PHE A 79 -5.54 -4.47 -4.79
N LYS A 80 -6.64 -4.90 -4.16
CA LYS A 80 -7.69 -5.67 -4.84
C LYS A 80 -8.29 -4.86 -6.00
N LYS A 81 -8.67 -3.60 -5.76
CA LYS A 81 -9.19 -2.71 -6.82
C LYS A 81 -8.18 -2.51 -7.95
N GLU A 82 -6.90 -2.40 -7.62
CA GLU A 82 -5.82 -2.25 -8.59
C GLU A 82 -5.71 -3.49 -9.50
N LEU A 83 -5.84 -4.71 -8.93
CA LEU A 83 -5.87 -5.95 -9.71
C LEU A 83 -7.15 -6.05 -10.57
N GLU A 84 -8.30 -5.68 -10.04
CA GLU A 84 -9.57 -5.67 -10.78
C GLU A 84 -9.48 -4.73 -12.00
N ASN A 85 -8.83 -3.59 -11.86
CA ASN A 85 -8.62 -2.63 -12.95
C ASN A 85 -7.65 -3.16 -14.03
N LEU A 86 -6.86 -4.18 -13.76
CA LEU A 86 -6.00 -4.84 -14.76
C LEU A 86 -6.72 -5.92 -15.58
N THR A 87 -7.88 -6.39 -15.12
CA THR A 87 -8.64 -7.47 -15.78
C THR A 87 -8.97 -7.20 -17.25
N PRO A 88 -9.38 -5.97 -17.65
CA PRO A 88 -9.70 -5.68 -19.06
C PRO A 88 -8.52 -5.84 -20.02
N TYR A 89 -7.29 -5.83 -19.51
CA TYR A 89 -6.07 -5.92 -20.33
C TYR A 89 -5.58 -7.35 -20.53
N ASN A 90 -6.33 -8.38 -20.07
CA ASN A 90 -5.95 -9.79 -20.17
C ASN A 90 -4.55 -10.10 -19.63
N ILE A 91 -4.13 -9.39 -18.59
CA ILE A 91 -2.81 -9.58 -17.96
C ILE A 91 -2.88 -10.79 -17.03
N ASP A 92 -2.06 -11.80 -17.29
CA ASP A 92 -1.86 -12.88 -16.32
C ASP A 92 -0.93 -12.41 -15.18
N PHE A 93 -1.52 -11.72 -14.22
CA PHE A 93 -0.78 -11.24 -13.04
C PHE A 93 -0.41 -12.37 -12.07
N THR A 94 -1.02 -13.55 -12.18
CA THR A 94 -0.69 -14.69 -11.28
C THR A 94 0.71 -15.23 -11.53
N SER A 95 1.15 -15.23 -12.80
CA SER A 95 2.50 -15.63 -13.17
C SER A 95 3.53 -14.49 -13.12
N LYS A 96 3.08 -13.23 -13.25
CA LYS A 96 3.96 -12.07 -13.41
C LYS A 96 4.12 -11.21 -12.18
N LEU A 97 3.24 -11.33 -11.18
CA LEU A 97 3.27 -10.50 -9.98
C LEU A 97 3.60 -11.33 -8.76
N LEU A 98 4.78 -11.10 -8.22
CA LEU A 98 5.27 -11.73 -7.00
C LEU A 98 5.17 -10.76 -5.83
N ILE A 99 4.69 -11.25 -4.69
CA ILE A 99 4.56 -10.45 -3.47
C ILE A 99 5.37 -11.09 -2.36
N SER A 100 6.26 -10.31 -1.75
CA SER A 100 7.02 -10.77 -0.61
C SER A 100 6.10 -11.10 0.56
N LYS A 101 6.19 -12.32 1.10
CA LYS A 101 5.50 -12.71 2.35
C LYS A 101 5.88 -11.81 3.53
N LYS A 102 6.99 -11.06 3.45
CA LYS A 102 7.47 -10.13 4.48
C LYS A 102 6.96 -8.70 4.28
N ALA A 103 6.26 -8.37 3.20
CA ALA A 103 5.58 -7.08 3.03
C ALA A 103 4.50 -6.92 4.11
N HIS A 104 4.31 -5.69 4.61
CA HIS A 104 3.36 -5.43 5.69
C HIS A 104 2.00 -4.99 5.15
N LEU A 105 0.97 -5.33 5.89
CA LEU A 105 -0.42 -4.97 5.57
C LEU A 105 -0.82 -3.69 6.29
N ILE A 106 -1.42 -2.78 5.55
CA ILE A 106 -2.11 -1.63 6.10
C ILE A 106 -3.50 -2.11 6.55
N LEU A 107 -3.76 -2.00 7.84
CA LEU A 107 -5.06 -2.33 8.43
C LEU A 107 -5.96 -1.08 8.48
N PRO A 108 -7.29 -1.23 8.55
CA PRO A 108 -8.19 -0.08 8.73
C PRO A 108 -7.81 0.79 9.94
N THR A 109 -7.38 0.18 11.04
CA THR A 109 -6.93 0.88 12.24
C THR A 109 -5.66 1.71 12.04
N HIS A 110 -4.79 1.39 11.09
CA HIS A 110 -3.67 2.27 10.73
C HIS A 110 -4.15 3.57 10.09
N ARG A 111 -5.24 3.54 9.30
CA ARG A 111 -5.84 4.74 8.72
C ARG A 111 -6.45 5.62 9.81
N LEU A 112 -7.10 5.02 10.80
CA LEU A 112 -7.63 5.75 11.96
C LEU A 112 -6.52 6.44 12.75
N LEU A 113 -5.42 5.73 13.02
CA LEU A 113 -4.25 6.30 13.70
C LEU A 113 -3.61 7.45 12.90
N ASP A 114 -3.53 7.32 11.57
CA ASP A 114 -3.01 8.37 10.70
C ASP A 114 -3.90 9.63 10.76
N ALA A 115 -5.23 9.44 10.68
CA ALA A 115 -6.20 10.52 10.79
C ALA A 115 -6.15 11.19 12.17
N ALA A 116 -6.12 10.41 13.24
CA ALA A 116 -6.04 10.90 14.62
C ALA A 116 -4.75 11.70 14.88
N SER A 117 -3.62 11.15 14.42
CA SER A 117 -2.32 11.84 14.52
C SER A 117 -2.30 13.14 13.73
N GLU A 118 -2.89 13.16 12.54
CA GLU A 118 -2.93 14.39 11.74
C GLU A 118 -3.89 15.42 12.33
N ALA A 119 -5.03 14.99 12.87
CA ALA A 119 -5.99 15.88 13.54
C ALA A 119 -5.39 16.52 14.79
N SER A 120 -4.65 15.75 15.61
CA SER A 120 -4.04 16.25 16.84
C SER A 120 -2.97 17.32 16.64
N LYS A 121 -2.38 17.42 15.45
CA LYS A 121 -1.37 18.44 15.11
C LYS A 121 -1.95 19.85 14.91
N GLY A 122 -3.25 20.02 14.79
CA GLY A 122 -3.88 21.32 14.62
C GLY A 122 -3.28 22.10 13.43
N LYS A 123 -2.67 23.26 13.71
CA LYS A 123 -2.03 24.11 12.68
C LYS A 123 -0.71 23.53 12.12
N ALA A 124 -0.12 22.55 12.80
CA ALA A 124 1.13 21.91 12.39
C ALA A 124 0.90 20.64 11.55
N LYS A 125 -0.25 20.51 10.91
CA LYS A 125 -0.56 19.39 10.00
C LYS A 125 0.48 19.28 8.90
N ILE A 126 0.92 18.03 8.65
CA ILE A 126 1.92 17.73 7.60
C ILE A 126 1.23 17.53 6.24
N GLY A 127 -0.09 17.32 6.21
CA GLY A 127 -0.83 16.99 4.99
C GLY A 127 -0.70 15.50 4.63
N SER A 128 -0.82 14.63 5.63
CA SER A 128 -0.86 13.17 5.41
C SER A 128 -1.94 12.79 4.41
N THR A 129 -1.67 11.76 3.60
CA THR A 129 -2.67 11.18 2.68
C THR A 129 -3.75 10.36 3.40
N LEU A 130 -3.70 10.23 4.72
CA LEU A 130 -4.60 9.49 5.59
C LEU A 130 -4.78 8.00 5.19
N LYS A 131 -3.78 7.45 4.52
CA LYS A 131 -3.79 6.06 4.06
C LYS A 131 -3.10 5.08 5.02
N GLY A 132 -2.72 5.54 6.21
CA GLY A 132 -2.12 4.72 7.26
C GLY A 132 -0.68 4.28 6.99
N ILE A 133 0.04 4.94 6.09
CA ILE A 133 1.40 4.57 5.69
C ILE A 133 2.36 4.70 6.89
N GLY A 134 2.37 5.86 7.54
CA GLY A 134 3.24 6.13 8.69
C GLY A 134 3.03 5.14 9.84
N PRO A 135 1.80 4.98 10.36
CA PRO A 135 1.50 4.01 11.41
C PRO A 135 1.87 2.57 11.05
N THR A 136 1.70 2.17 9.77
CA THR A 136 2.12 0.83 9.31
C THR A 136 3.64 0.66 9.36
N TYR A 137 4.41 1.70 8.98
CA TYR A 137 5.87 1.67 9.11
C TYR A 137 6.33 1.69 10.57
N MET A 138 5.63 2.40 11.46
CA MET A 138 5.88 2.34 12.91
C MET A 138 5.74 0.90 13.42
N ASP A 139 4.65 0.23 13.07
CA ASP A 139 4.44 -1.16 13.47
C ASP A 139 5.45 -2.13 12.83
N LYS A 140 5.83 -1.89 11.58
CA LYS A 140 6.88 -2.65 10.90
C LYS A 140 8.20 -2.56 11.65
N THR A 141 8.64 -1.35 11.98
CA THR A 141 9.89 -1.09 12.69
C THR A 141 9.81 -1.60 14.14
N GLY A 142 8.66 -1.39 14.79
CA GLY A 142 8.38 -1.90 16.14
C GLY A 142 8.12 -3.42 16.21
N ARG A 143 8.20 -4.15 15.08
CA ARG A 143 7.99 -5.60 14.97
C ARG A 143 6.61 -6.08 15.42
N ASN A 144 5.61 -5.21 15.38
CA ASN A 144 4.23 -5.51 15.77
C ASN A 144 3.32 -5.77 14.57
N GLY A 145 3.68 -5.25 13.39
CA GLY A 145 2.86 -5.25 12.20
C GLY A 145 2.48 -6.65 11.68
N MET A 146 1.40 -6.69 10.93
CA MET A 146 0.94 -7.89 10.25
C MET A 146 1.53 -7.93 8.84
N ARG A 147 2.05 -9.11 8.44
CA ARG A 147 2.68 -9.36 7.13
C ARG A 147 1.73 -10.11 6.21
N VAL A 148 1.99 -10.02 4.90
CA VAL A 148 1.28 -10.83 3.90
C VAL A 148 1.38 -12.33 4.24
N GLY A 149 2.56 -12.81 4.65
CA GLY A 149 2.74 -14.21 5.02
C GLY A 149 1.94 -14.66 6.24
N ASP A 150 1.58 -13.75 7.13
CA ASP A 150 0.85 -14.07 8.35
C ASP A 150 -0.59 -14.53 8.05
N ILE A 151 -1.21 -14.06 6.95
CA ILE A 151 -2.58 -14.43 6.57
C ILE A 151 -2.73 -15.91 6.24
N PHE A 152 -1.64 -16.59 5.88
CA PHE A 152 -1.63 -18.04 5.59
C PHE A 152 -1.43 -18.90 6.83
N THR A 153 -1.27 -18.30 8.01
CA THR A 153 -1.12 -19.03 9.27
C THR A 153 -2.45 -19.28 9.94
N LYS A 154 -2.58 -20.37 10.70
CA LYS A 154 -3.81 -20.67 11.49
C LYS A 154 -4.10 -19.60 12.55
N THR A 155 -3.11 -18.82 12.94
CA THR A 155 -3.19 -17.82 14.03
C THR A 155 -3.42 -16.40 13.55
N TRP A 156 -3.64 -16.17 12.25
CA TRP A 156 -3.73 -14.83 11.67
C TRP A 156 -4.83 -13.96 12.32
N LYS A 157 -6.02 -14.54 12.61
CA LYS A 157 -7.12 -13.81 13.27
C LYS A 157 -6.73 -13.34 14.67
N LYS A 158 -6.04 -14.19 15.45
CA LYS A 158 -5.55 -13.81 16.78
C LYS A 158 -4.56 -12.65 16.69
N ARG A 159 -3.62 -12.72 15.73
CA ARG A 159 -2.63 -11.65 15.50
C ARG A 159 -3.30 -10.35 15.08
N TYR A 160 -4.23 -10.42 14.14
CA TYR A 160 -5.03 -9.28 13.71
C TYR A 160 -5.75 -8.61 14.89
N ASN A 161 -6.52 -9.38 15.66
CA ASN A 161 -7.28 -8.86 16.79
C ASN A 161 -6.37 -8.26 17.88
N THR A 162 -5.21 -8.86 18.12
CA THR A 162 -4.23 -8.30 19.08
C THR A 162 -3.72 -6.94 18.60
N LEU A 163 -3.43 -6.80 17.32
CA LEU A 163 -2.96 -5.54 16.74
C LEU A 163 -4.06 -4.48 16.74
N VAL A 164 -5.29 -4.86 16.36
CA VAL A 164 -6.46 -3.96 16.42
C VAL A 164 -6.67 -3.44 17.85
N LYS A 165 -6.67 -4.32 18.86
CA LYS A 165 -6.79 -3.91 20.26
C LYS A 165 -5.72 -2.93 20.71
N LYS A 166 -4.47 -3.14 20.25
CA LYS A 166 -3.36 -2.19 20.50
C LYS A 166 -3.69 -0.83 19.89
N HIS A 167 -4.12 -0.80 18.62
CA HIS A 167 -4.43 0.44 17.93
C HIS A 167 -5.60 1.19 18.55
N LEU A 168 -6.65 0.50 18.96
CA LEU A 168 -7.79 1.12 19.64
C LEU A 168 -7.36 1.80 20.95
N ARG A 169 -6.53 1.14 21.76
CA ARG A 169 -5.95 1.78 22.97
C ARG A 169 -5.12 3.02 22.62
N MET A 170 -4.35 2.99 21.53
CA MET A 170 -3.60 4.17 21.10
C MET A 170 -4.51 5.31 20.66
N LEU A 171 -5.66 5.01 20.06
CA LEU A 171 -6.66 6.00 19.64
C LEU A 171 -7.35 6.67 20.84
N GLU A 172 -7.47 5.98 21.98
CA GLU A 172 -8.01 6.57 23.23
C GLU A 172 -7.18 7.77 23.72
N TYR A 173 -5.91 7.85 23.37
CA TYR A 173 -5.03 9.01 23.69
C TYR A 173 -5.19 10.17 22.69
N HIS A 174 -5.86 9.96 21.57
CA HIS A 174 -6.24 11.01 20.64
C HIS A 174 -7.69 11.40 20.91
N ASP A 175 -8.01 12.70 20.81
CA ASP A 175 -9.34 13.27 21.14
C ASP A 175 -10.50 12.40 20.67
N SER A 176 -11.44 12.15 21.57
CA SER A 176 -12.61 11.27 21.41
C SER A 176 -13.52 11.59 20.20
N CYS A 177 -13.36 12.75 19.58
CA CYS A 177 -14.16 13.17 18.43
C CYS A 177 -13.99 12.25 17.18
N LEU A 178 -12.88 11.52 17.08
CA LEU A 178 -12.64 10.60 15.95
C LEU A 178 -13.23 9.20 16.14
N LEU A 179 -13.56 8.80 17.37
CA LEU A 179 -14.23 7.54 17.66
C LEU A 179 -15.68 7.55 17.18
N TYR A 180 -16.35 8.72 17.21
CA TYR A 180 -17.73 8.87 16.72
C TYR A 180 -17.89 8.78 15.21
N THR A 181 -16.83 9.03 14.44
CA THR A 181 -16.89 8.92 12.98
C THR A 181 -16.67 7.50 12.47
N SER A 182 -16.19 6.58 13.32
CA SER A 182 -16.01 5.18 12.94
C SER A 182 -17.32 4.37 12.99
N ASP A 183 -18.26 4.75 13.86
CA ASP A 183 -19.59 4.11 13.93
C ASP A 183 -20.46 4.42 12.72
N ALA A 184 -20.23 5.58 12.06
CA ALA A 184 -20.95 5.93 10.83
C ALA A 184 -20.53 5.11 9.59
N ALA A 185 -19.46 4.33 9.69
CA ALA A 185 -19.00 3.47 8.60
C ALA A 185 -19.62 2.05 8.65
N ASP A 186 -20.32 1.71 9.74
CA ASP A 186 -20.97 0.39 9.92
C ASP A 186 -22.43 0.38 9.47
N ASP A 187 -22.99 1.54 9.14
CA ASP A 187 -24.30 1.67 8.48
C ASP A 187 -24.19 1.49 6.96
N SER A 188 -23.65 0.39 6.51
CA SER A 188 -23.88 -0.07 5.15
C SER A 188 -25.22 -0.78 5.13
N PRO A 189 -26.23 -0.30 4.36
CA PRO A 189 -27.48 -1.02 4.26
C PRO A 189 -27.20 -2.41 3.70
N SER A 190 -27.59 -3.42 4.46
CA SER A 190 -27.71 -4.79 4.00
C SER A 190 -28.74 -4.83 2.86
N VAL A 191 -28.27 -5.01 1.64
CA VAL A 191 -29.06 -5.47 0.49
C VAL A 191 -28.41 -6.71 -0.09
#